data_b4eededece2939945d64d5fba11643d2
#
_entry.id   b4eededece2939945d64d5fba11643d2
#
_cell.length_a   1.000
_cell.length_b   1.000
_cell.length_c   1.000
_cell.angle_alpha   90.00
_cell.angle_beta   90.00
_cell.angle_gamma   90.00
#
_symmetry.space_group_name_H-M   'P 1'
#
loop_
_entity.id
_entity.type
_entity.pdbx_description
1 polymer ?
#
loop_
_entity_poly.entity_id
_entity_poly.type
_entity_poly.pdbx_seq_one_letter_code
_entity_poly.pdbx_strand_id
1 'polypeptide(L)'
;WKAVIRIFRYLKGSLKLGLRYMSMETSNDFLKRFNSLNLVDNECTVYNRGRRITEENIVEPTGFVDSNHGRCVDTRRSVTGFLFLLGCCIICWQSKQQTSVALSSMEAEYMAACAASQEAIWLLRLLKEFGCLFSRPITLLEDNQSCIYLSKNPGDFAKSKHIDTRYHFVREQVEAGTIVLKKIDTKENLADVFTKPLDRHQFNAIVSNIMTITP
;
A
#
# COMPACT_ATOMS: atom_id res chain seq x y z
N TRP A 1 19.19 13.25 21.21
CA TRP A 1 20.51 12.99 20.63
C TRP A 1 20.70 11.54 20.20
N LYS A 2 20.36 10.55 21.02
CA LYS A 2 20.48 9.12 20.65
C LYS A 2 19.71 8.76 19.35
N ALA A 3 18.51 9.33 19.16
CA ALA A 3 17.72 9.12 17.94
C ALA A 3 18.42 9.69 16.69
N VAL A 4 19.00 10.88 16.80
CA VAL A 4 19.76 11.52 15.71
C VAL A 4 20.99 10.68 15.32
N ILE A 5 21.76 10.21 16.30
CA ILE A 5 22.91 9.32 16.05
C ILE A 5 22.46 8.03 15.35
N ARG A 6 21.30 7.48 15.73
CA ARG A 6 20.75 6.28 15.09
C ARG A 6 20.44 6.51 13.62
N ILE A 7 19.86 7.66 13.27
CA ILE A 7 19.60 8.06 11.89
C ILE A 7 20.91 8.14 11.09
N PHE A 8 21.93 8.83 11.63
CA PHE A 8 23.22 8.93 10.95
C PHE A 8 23.92 7.57 10.77
N ARG A 9 23.82 6.68 11.75
CA ARG A 9 24.35 5.31 11.61
C ARG A 9 23.62 4.53 10.51
N TYR A 10 22.28 4.67 10.43
CA TYR A 10 21.51 4.05 9.37
C TYR A 10 21.93 4.61 8.00
N LEU A 11 21.97 5.92 7.83
CA LEU A 11 22.38 6.55 6.57
C LEU A 11 23.78 6.11 6.15
N LYS A 12 24.75 6.09 7.07
CA LYS A 12 26.11 5.59 6.81
C LYS A 12 26.11 4.13 6.34
N GLY A 13 25.27 3.28 6.93
CA GLY A 13 25.18 1.87 6.59
C GLY A 13 24.38 1.60 5.31
N SER A 14 23.61 2.57 4.80
CA SER A 14 22.71 2.42 3.66
C SER A 14 23.10 3.27 2.44
N LEU A 15 24.32 3.80 2.39
CA LEU A 15 24.81 4.65 1.29
C LEU A 15 24.68 4.01 -0.11
N LYS A 16 24.73 2.70 -0.17
CA LYS A 16 24.61 1.92 -1.41
C LYS A 16 23.21 1.30 -1.61
N LEU A 17 22.26 1.58 -0.73
CA LEU A 17 20.89 1.10 -0.93
C LEU A 17 20.14 2.07 -1.85
N GLY A 18 19.55 1.55 -2.91
CA GLY A 18 18.70 2.28 -3.83
C GLY A 18 17.37 1.58 -4.06
N LEU A 19 16.39 2.30 -4.58
CA LEU A 19 15.13 1.68 -5.00
C LEU A 19 15.40 0.69 -6.12
N ARG A 20 14.71 -0.44 -6.06
CA ARG A 20 14.85 -1.52 -7.03
C ARG A 20 13.84 -1.32 -8.16
N TYR A 21 14.35 -1.11 -9.36
CA TYR A 21 13.55 -1.13 -10.59
C TYR A 21 14.05 -2.28 -11.47
N MET A 22 13.20 -3.23 -11.75
CA MET A 22 13.54 -4.43 -12.51
C MET A 22 12.76 -4.48 -13.83
N SER A 23 13.33 -5.14 -14.85
CA SER A 23 12.62 -5.43 -16.08
C SER A 23 11.48 -6.43 -15.84
N MET A 24 10.50 -6.46 -16.75
CA MET A 24 9.37 -7.39 -16.69
C MET A 24 9.81 -8.86 -16.61
N GLU A 25 10.90 -9.22 -17.30
CA GLU A 25 11.44 -10.60 -17.31
C GLU A 25 11.94 -11.05 -15.93
N THR A 26 12.57 -10.14 -15.17
CA THR A 26 13.06 -10.42 -13.82
C THR A 26 11.97 -10.32 -12.75
N SER A 27 10.86 -9.68 -13.08
CA SER A 27 9.71 -9.50 -12.17
C SER A 27 8.93 -10.78 -11.91
N ASN A 28 8.97 -11.76 -12.82
CA ASN A 28 8.13 -12.95 -12.74
C ASN A 28 8.36 -13.79 -11.48
N ASP A 29 9.56 -13.89 -10.95
CA ASP A 29 9.83 -14.65 -9.71
C ASP A 29 9.33 -13.91 -8.47
N PHE A 30 9.40 -12.58 -8.47
CA PHE A 30 8.85 -11.76 -7.39
C PHE A 30 7.31 -11.82 -7.41
N LEU A 31 6.70 -11.68 -8.61
CA LEU A 31 5.26 -11.78 -8.79
C LEU A 31 4.72 -13.17 -8.43
N LYS A 32 5.43 -14.27 -8.73
CA LYS A 32 5.06 -15.63 -8.31
C LYS A 32 4.95 -15.75 -6.79
N ARG A 33 5.81 -15.08 -6.04
CA ARG A 33 5.76 -15.06 -4.57
C ARG A 33 4.50 -14.36 -4.05
N PHE A 34 4.02 -13.28 -4.70
CA PHE A 34 2.75 -12.63 -4.38
C PHE A 34 1.55 -13.32 -5.03
N ASN A 35 1.71 -13.99 -6.17
CA ASN A 35 0.64 -14.77 -6.81
C ASN A 35 0.26 -16.02 -5.98
N SER A 36 1.19 -16.57 -5.19
CA SER A 36 0.87 -17.64 -4.22
C SER A 36 -0.14 -17.20 -3.16
N LEU A 37 -0.38 -15.89 -3.02
CA LEU A 37 -1.38 -15.30 -2.12
C LEU A 37 -2.77 -15.14 -2.78
N ASN A 38 -3.01 -15.70 -3.99
CA ASN A 38 -4.25 -15.55 -4.78
C ASN A 38 -4.65 -14.06 -5.00
N LEU A 39 -3.68 -13.18 -5.14
CA LEU A 39 -3.90 -11.74 -5.27
C LEU A 39 -4.12 -11.30 -6.72
N VAL A 40 -3.86 -12.19 -7.70
CA VAL A 40 -4.01 -11.92 -9.14
C VAL A 40 -4.95 -12.97 -9.76
N ASP A 41 -6.11 -12.53 -10.21
CA ASP A 41 -7.01 -13.35 -11.05
C ASP A 41 -6.58 -13.29 -12.52
N ASN A 42 -6.59 -14.43 -13.20
CA ASN A 42 -5.89 -14.67 -14.46
C ASN A 42 -6.62 -14.25 -15.76
N GLU A 43 -7.58 -13.30 -15.74
CA GLU A 43 -8.31 -12.97 -16.99
C GLU A 43 -8.33 -11.46 -17.27
N CYS A 44 -7.39 -10.98 -18.08
CA CYS A 44 -7.53 -9.66 -18.71
C CYS A 44 -6.68 -9.49 -19.97
N THR A 45 -7.28 -8.94 -21.02
CA THR A 45 -6.60 -8.58 -22.28
C THR A 45 -6.48 -7.07 -22.41
N VAL A 46 -5.25 -6.56 -22.50
CA VAL A 46 -4.97 -5.12 -22.66
C VAL A 46 -4.25 -4.85 -23.97
N TYR A 47 -4.56 -3.72 -24.59
CA TYR A 47 -3.89 -3.23 -25.79
C TYR A 47 -3.11 -1.96 -25.49
N ASN A 48 -1.82 -1.92 -25.82
CA ASN A 48 -1.01 -0.71 -25.78
C ASN A 48 -0.45 -0.40 -27.17
N ARG A 49 -0.78 0.78 -27.73
CA ARG A 49 -0.35 1.26 -29.05
C ARG A 49 -0.55 0.23 -30.19
N GLY A 50 -1.69 -0.49 -30.16
CA GLY A 50 -2.03 -1.48 -31.21
C GLY A 50 -1.29 -2.82 -31.12
N ARG A 51 -0.47 -3.04 -30.11
CA ARG A 51 0.10 -4.37 -29.81
C ARG A 51 -0.77 -5.09 -28.78
N ARG A 52 -1.09 -6.37 -29.09
CA ARG A 52 -1.75 -7.24 -28.12
C ARG A 52 -0.79 -7.50 -26.98
N ILE A 53 -1.17 -7.08 -25.76
CA ILE A 53 -0.47 -7.46 -24.55
C ILE A 53 -1.14 -8.72 -24.07
N THR A 54 -0.40 -9.82 -23.96
CA THR A 54 -0.90 -11.07 -23.37
C THR A 54 -1.06 -10.88 -21.86
N GLU A 55 -1.98 -11.62 -21.25
CA GLU A 55 -2.35 -11.51 -19.83
C GLU A 55 -1.16 -11.62 -18.87
N GLU A 56 -0.08 -12.27 -19.30
CA GLU A 56 1.16 -12.42 -18.54
C GLU A 56 1.94 -11.11 -18.32
N ASN A 57 1.60 -10.03 -19.04
CA ASN A 57 2.37 -8.77 -19.05
C ASN A 57 1.60 -7.59 -18.45
N ILE A 58 0.40 -7.80 -17.89
CA ILE A 58 -0.36 -6.73 -17.24
C ILE A 58 0.14 -6.56 -15.81
N VAL A 59 0.79 -5.44 -15.57
CA VAL A 59 1.27 -5.08 -14.26
C VAL A 59 0.33 -4.02 -13.68
N GLU A 60 -0.56 -4.44 -12.79
CA GLU A 60 -1.47 -3.52 -12.10
C GLU A 60 -0.79 -2.92 -10.85
N PRO A 61 -1.09 -1.65 -10.51
CA PRO A 61 -0.63 -1.09 -9.27
C PRO A 61 -1.22 -1.87 -8.09
N THR A 62 -0.36 -2.22 -7.12
CA THR A 62 -0.77 -2.86 -5.87
C THR A 62 -0.34 -1.99 -4.70
N GLY A 63 -1.28 -1.61 -3.85
CA GLY A 63 -1.04 -0.83 -2.65
C GLY A 63 -0.93 -1.73 -1.41
N PHE A 64 -0.03 -1.37 -0.50
CA PHE A 64 0.05 -1.92 0.86
C PHE A 64 -0.29 -0.80 1.82
N VAL A 65 -1.10 -1.09 2.82
CA VAL A 65 -1.62 -0.10 3.76
C VAL A 65 -1.42 -0.61 5.18
N ASP A 66 -1.03 0.29 6.07
CA ASP A 66 -0.91 0.01 7.51
C ASP A 66 -1.12 1.28 8.32
N SER A 67 -1.50 1.13 9.58
CA SER A 67 -1.48 2.21 10.55
C SER A 67 -0.89 1.79 11.88
N ASN A 68 -0.26 2.74 12.58
CA ASN A 68 0.20 2.53 13.94
C ASN A 68 -0.65 3.35 14.91
N HIS A 69 -1.64 2.68 15.52
CA HIS A 69 -2.64 3.32 16.36
C HIS A 69 -2.05 3.98 17.62
N GLY A 70 -2.37 5.27 17.81
CA GLY A 70 -2.08 6.02 19.03
C GLY A 70 -0.61 6.16 19.41
N ARG A 71 0.31 5.98 18.46
CA ARG A 71 1.75 5.87 18.72
C ARG A 71 2.40 7.14 19.24
N CYS A 72 1.94 8.31 18.81
CA CYS A 72 2.52 9.56 19.29
C CYS A 72 2.20 9.74 20.76
N VAL A 73 3.24 9.79 21.59
CA VAL A 73 3.11 9.91 23.06
C VAL A 73 2.44 11.22 23.45
N ASP A 74 2.76 12.30 22.75
CA ASP A 74 2.28 13.65 23.07
C ASP A 74 0.86 13.89 22.56
N THR A 75 0.55 13.48 21.32
CA THR A 75 -0.72 13.81 20.66
C THR A 75 -1.69 12.62 20.56
N ARG A 76 -1.23 11.42 20.88
CA ARG A 76 -1.97 10.14 20.72
C ARG A 76 -2.48 9.89 19.30
N ARG A 77 -1.95 10.61 18.32
CA ARG A 77 -2.28 10.42 16.91
C ARG A 77 -1.57 9.21 16.35
N SER A 78 -2.27 8.52 15.45
CA SER A 78 -1.76 7.38 14.70
C SER A 78 -0.86 7.83 13.55
N VAL A 79 -0.11 6.90 12.97
CA VAL A 79 0.69 7.12 11.76
C VAL A 79 0.08 6.28 10.65
N THR A 80 -0.24 6.90 9.53
CA THR A 80 -0.61 6.24 8.28
C THR A 80 0.63 5.91 7.49
N GLY A 81 0.74 4.68 7.01
CA GLY A 81 1.74 4.23 6.06
C GLY A 81 1.11 3.55 4.87
N PHE A 82 1.59 3.85 3.67
CA PHE A 82 1.27 3.08 2.48
C PHE A 82 2.43 3.10 1.49
N LEU A 83 2.44 2.13 0.61
CA LEU A 83 3.28 2.12 -0.58
C LEU A 83 2.54 1.47 -1.74
N PHE A 84 2.87 1.88 -2.96
CA PHE A 84 2.36 1.29 -4.18
C PHE A 84 3.49 0.70 -5.00
N LEU A 85 3.27 -0.52 -5.47
CA LEU A 85 4.12 -1.20 -6.43
C LEU A 85 3.44 -1.17 -7.80
N LEU A 86 4.23 -1.00 -8.86
CA LEU A 86 3.88 -1.31 -10.23
C LEU A 86 4.77 -2.48 -10.66
N GLY A 87 4.19 -3.68 -10.71
CA GLY A 87 4.98 -4.90 -10.71
C GLY A 87 5.73 -5.08 -9.40
N CYS A 88 7.04 -5.23 -9.50
CA CYS A 88 7.92 -5.33 -8.33
C CYS A 88 8.59 -3.99 -7.96
N CYS A 89 8.24 -2.90 -8.65
CA CYS A 89 8.90 -1.60 -8.51
C CYS A 89 8.04 -0.67 -7.66
N ILE A 90 8.62 -0.12 -6.61
CA ILE A 90 7.95 0.90 -5.78
C ILE A 90 7.85 2.21 -6.57
N ILE A 91 6.63 2.73 -6.70
CA ILE A 91 6.36 3.96 -7.45
C ILE A 91 5.91 5.11 -6.56
N CYS A 92 5.33 4.81 -5.41
CA CYS A 92 4.80 5.82 -4.49
C CYS A 92 4.79 5.27 -3.06
N TRP A 93 5.01 6.13 -2.06
CA TRP A 93 4.91 5.76 -0.65
C TRP A 93 4.63 6.97 0.23
N GLN A 94 4.08 6.73 1.40
CA GLN A 94 3.85 7.77 2.41
C GLN A 94 4.06 7.20 3.82
N SER A 95 4.60 8.06 4.71
CA SER A 95 4.54 7.91 6.15
C SER A 95 4.11 9.26 6.74
N LYS A 96 2.90 9.32 7.31
CA LYS A 96 2.32 10.59 7.77
C LYS A 96 1.51 10.42 9.04
N GLN A 97 1.71 11.29 10.00
CA GLN A 97 0.87 11.37 11.19
C GLN A 97 -0.56 11.78 10.81
N GLN A 98 -1.55 11.08 11.37
CA GLN A 98 -2.97 11.39 11.14
C GLN A 98 -3.34 12.72 11.78
N THR A 99 -4.28 13.43 11.18
CA THR A 99 -4.71 14.77 11.64
C THR A 99 -5.66 14.71 12.84
N SER A 100 -6.35 13.60 13.04
CA SER A 100 -7.24 13.33 14.17
C SER A 100 -6.76 12.13 14.98
N VAL A 101 -7.24 12.01 16.22
CA VAL A 101 -6.98 10.84 17.07
C VAL A 101 -8.02 9.78 16.72
N ALA A 102 -7.57 8.61 16.33
CA ALA A 102 -8.43 7.45 16.13
C ALA A 102 -8.80 6.82 17.47
N LEU A 103 -10.06 6.45 17.65
CA LEU A 103 -10.59 5.87 18.89
C LEU A 103 -10.36 4.34 18.97
N SER A 104 -9.98 3.72 17.86
CA SER A 104 -9.66 2.29 17.78
C SER A 104 -8.59 2.02 16.72
N SER A 105 -7.95 0.85 16.78
CA SER A 105 -7.03 0.41 15.74
C SER A 105 -7.72 0.32 14.38
N MET A 106 -8.93 -0.24 14.33
CA MET A 106 -9.74 -0.33 13.11
C MET A 106 -10.01 1.03 12.49
N GLU A 107 -10.30 2.06 13.30
CA GLU A 107 -10.48 3.43 12.80
C GLU A 107 -9.18 4.00 12.21
N ALA A 108 -8.04 3.76 12.88
CA ALA A 108 -6.75 4.20 12.37
C ALA A 108 -6.40 3.52 11.03
N GLU A 109 -6.66 2.21 10.89
CA GLU A 109 -6.49 1.48 9.64
C GLU A 109 -7.41 2.01 8.54
N TYR A 110 -8.68 2.29 8.87
CA TYR A 110 -9.61 2.84 7.90
C TYR A 110 -9.22 4.23 7.41
N MET A 111 -8.65 5.05 8.30
CA MET A 111 -8.08 6.35 7.92
C MET A 111 -6.88 6.19 6.99
N ALA A 112 -6.04 5.16 7.21
CA ALA A 112 -4.94 4.83 6.34
C ALA A 112 -5.43 4.32 4.97
N ALA A 113 -6.42 3.42 4.97
CA ALA A 113 -7.06 2.92 3.75
C ALA A 113 -7.70 4.06 2.93
N CYS A 114 -8.33 5.04 3.59
CA CYS A 114 -8.87 6.22 2.92
C CYS A 114 -7.76 7.04 2.22
N ALA A 115 -6.64 7.29 2.89
CA ALA A 115 -5.52 8.01 2.31
C ALA A 115 -4.90 7.24 1.14
N ALA A 116 -4.70 5.94 1.28
CA ALA A 116 -4.21 5.07 0.21
C ALA A 116 -5.19 5.01 -0.98
N SER A 117 -6.50 5.02 -0.73
CA SER A 117 -7.52 5.06 -1.79
C SER A 117 -7.45 6.36 -2.61
N GLN A 118 -7.21 7.49 -1.97
CA GLN A 118 -7.04 8.77 -2.66
C GLN A 118 -5.81 8.73 -3.57
N GLU A 119 -4.70 8.19 -3.08
CA GLU A 119 -3.48 8.03 -3.86
C GLU A 119 -3.67 7.03 -5.01
N ALA A 120 -4.37 5.91 -4.79
CA ALA A 120 -4.71 4.94 -5.81
C ALA A 120 -5.48 5.58 -6.99
N ILE A 121 -6.47 6.42 -6.69
CA ILE A 121 -7.25 7.13 -7.70
C ILE A 121 -6.37 8.09 -8.49
N TRP A 122 -5.49 8.82 -7.81
CA TRP A 122 -4.54 9.72 -8.47
C TRP A 122 -3.58 8.94 -9.38
N LEU A 123 -2.98 7.86 -8.89
CA LEU A 123 -2.13 6.97 -9.69
C LEU A 123 -2.86 6.40 -10.90
N LEU A 124 -4.11 5.97 -10.74
CA LEU A 124 -4.92 5.46 -11.84
C LEU A 124 -5.11 6.50 -12.95
N ARG A 125 -5.39 7.75 -12.58
CA ARG A 125 -5.53 8.87 -13.53
C ARG A 125 -4.21 9.15 -14.23
N LEU A 126 -3.12 9.27 -13.48
CA LEU A 126 -1.78 9.52 -14.03
C LEU A 126 -1.35 8.42 -15.00
N LEU A 127 -1.51 7.17 -14.64
CA LEU A 127 -1.13 6.04 -15.48
C LEU A 127 -2.00 5.94 -16.74
N LYS A 128 -3.29 6.32 -16.67
CA LYS A 128 -4.16 6.44 -17.84
C LYS A 128 -3.67 7.52 -18.81
N GLU A 129 -3.19 8.67 -18.31
CA GLU A 129 -2.60 9.72 -19.15
C GLU A 129 -1.34 9.24 -19.87
N PHE A 130 -0.56 8.35 -19.26
CA PHE A 130 0.55 7.66 -19.91
C PHE A 130 0.12 6.56 -20.89
N GLY A 131 -1.19 6.37 -21.10
CA GLY A 131 -1.73 5.36 -22.02
C GLY A 131 -1.77 3.95 -21.44
N CYS A 132 -1.61 3.79 -20.13
CA CYS A 132 -1.82 2.51 -19.48
C CYS A 132 -3.32 2.22 -19.37
N LEU A 133 -3.73 1.02 -19.76
CA LEU A 133 -5.11 0.56 -19.61
C LEU A 133 -5.17 -0.44 -18.46
N PHE A 134 -6.07 -0.19 -17.52
CA PHE A 134 -6.33 -1.07 -16.39
C PHE A 134 -7.77 -1.54 -16.48
N SER A 135 -7.99 -2.83 -16.42
CA SER A 135 -9.32 -3.45 -16.49
C SER A 135 -9.85 -3.87 -15.13
N ARG A 136 -9.02 -3.83 -14.10
CA ARG A 136 -9.33 -4.29 -12.74
C ARG A 136 -9.19 -3.17 -11.72
N PRO A 137 -9.89 -3.28 -10.57
CA PRO A 137 -9.68 -2.37 -9.46
C PRO A 137 -8.25 -2.46 -8.91
N ILE A 138 -7.68 -1.33 -8.49
CA ILE A 138 -6.40 -1.33 -7.77
C ILE A 138 -6.58 -2.11 -6.47
N THR A 139 -5.74 -3.11 -6.25
CA THR A 139 -5.74 -3.87 -5.00
C THR A 139 -5.00 -3.12 -3.90
N LEU A 140 -5.67 -2.92 -2.77
CA LEU A 140 -5.10 -2.43 -1.52
C LEU A 140 -4.99 -3.60 -0.54
N LEU A 141 -3.78 -3.92 -0.12
CA LEU A 141 -3.47 -5.00 0.82
C LEU A 141 -3.48 -4.43 2.24
N GLU A 142 -4.36 -4.98 3.08
CA GLU A 142 -4.67 -4.52 4.43
C GLU A 142 -4.66 -5.71 5.38
N ASP A 143 -4.05 -5.58 6.56
CA ASP A 143 -3.97 -6.68 7.52
C ASP A 143 -5.09 -6.67 8.56
N ASN A 144 -5.90 -5.62 8.63
CA ASN A 144 -7.04 -5.52 9.53
C ASN A 144 -8.33 -6.03 8.89
N GLN A 145 -8.78 -7.22 9.32
CA GLN A 145 -10.00 -7.83 8.79
C GLN A 145 -11.26 -6.96 9.00
N SER A 146 -11.33 -6.23 10.11
CA SER A 146 -12.49 -5.36 10.40
C SER A 146 -12.54 -4.17 9.44
N CYS A 147 -11.38 -3.60 9.09
CA CYS A 147 -11.27 -2.56 8.07
C CYS A 147 -11.79 -3.05 6.71
N ILE A 148 -11.36 -4.25 6.29
CA ILE A 148 -11.79 -4.87 5.04
C ILE A 148 -13.29 -5.16 5.06
N TYR A 149 -13.82 -5.69 6.16
CA TYR A 149 -15.25 -5.96 6.29
C TYR A 149 -16.08 -4.70 6.13
N LEU A 150 -15.67 -3.62 6.77
CA LEU A 150 -16.35 -2.32 6.72
C LEU A 150 -16.35 -1.68 5.33
N SER A 151 -15.31 -1.89 4.55
CA SER A 151 -15.25 -1.36 3.18
C SER A 151 -16.30 -1.97 2.26
N LYS A 152 -16.83 -3.14 2.61
CA LYS A 152 -17.81 -3.92 1.81
C LYS A 152 -19.23 -3.85 2.37
N ASN A 153 -19.39 -3.60 3.66
CA ASN A 153 -20.67 -3.69 4.35
C ASN A 153 -21.00 -2.36 5.01
N PRO A 154 -22.15 -1.76 4.71
CA PRO A 154 -22.62 -0.58 5.41
C PRO A 154 -22.92 -0.96 6.88
N GLY A 155 -22.19 -0.36 7.82
CA GLY A 155 -22.47 -0.46 9.23
C GLY A 155 -23.11 0.85 9.74
N ASP A 156 -23.88 0.78 10.83
CA ASP A 156 -24.42 1.96 11.51
C ASP A 156 -23.29 2.71 12.26
N PHE A 157 -22.53 3.52 11.54
CA PHE A 157 -21.45 4.35 12.11
C PHE A 157 -21.89 5.76 12.42
N ALA A 158 -23.04 5.91 13.05
CA ALA A 158 -23.70 7.19 13.36
C ALA A 158 -22.95 8.10 14.36
N LYS A 159 -21.64 7.89 14.63
CA LYS A 159 -21.01 8.53 15.81
C LYS A 159 -20.12 9.74 15.54
N SER A 160 -19.67 10.00 14.30
CA SER A 160 -18.98 11.27 14.01
C SER A 160 -18.90 11.54 12.50
N LYS A 161 -19.39 12.74 12.11
CA LYS A 161 -19.53 13.16 10.71
C LYS A 161 -18.22 13.10 9.89
N HIS A 162 -17.07 13.36 10.48
CA HIS A 162 -15.79 13.33 9.78
C HIS A 162 -15.27 11.90 9.52
N ILE A 163 -15.68 10.95 10.35
CA ILE A 163 -15.42 9.52 10.15
C ILE A 163 -16.33 8.99 9.06
N ASP A 164 -17.61 9.34 9.15
CA ASP A 164 -18.66 8.98 8.21
C ASP A 164 -18.27 9.34 6.76
N THR A 165 -17.79 10.54 6.50
CA THR A 165 -17.32 10.96 5.16
C THR A 165 -16.22 10.08 4.60
N ARG A 166 -15.26 9.63 5.42
CA ARG A 166 -14.16 8.73 4.99
C ARG A 166 -14.69 7.32 4.70
N TYR A 167 -15.63 6.84 5.52
CA TYR A 167 -16.28 5.55 5.29
C TYR A 167 -17.04 5.53 3.98
N HIS A 168 -17.84 6.56 3.73
CA HIS A 168 -18.56 6.72 2.47
C HIS A 168 -17.60 6.75 1.28
N PHE A 169 -16.54 7.53 1.36
CA PHE A 169 -15.57 7.65 0.28
C PHE A 169 -14.94 6.29 -0.10
N VAL A 170 -14.37 5.56 0.86
CA VAL A 170 -13.73 4.26 0.58
C VAL A 170 -14.74 3.27 0.01
N ARG A 171 -15.93 3.21 0.58
CA ARG A 171 -17.01 2.32 0.12
C ARG A 171 -17.44 2.64 -1.29
N GLU A 172 -17.66 3.92 -1.61
CA GLU A 172 -18.00 4.35 -2.98
C GLU A 172 -16.95 3.90 -3.99
N GLN A 173 -15.66 3.98 -3.63
CA GLN A 173 -14.59 3.52 -4.51
C GLN A 173 -14.55 2.00 -4.67
N VAL A 174 -14.91 1.25 -3.62
CA VAL A 174 -15.04 -0.22 -3.68
C VAL A 174 -16.26 -0.61 -4.51
N GLU A 175 -17.42 0.01 -4.30
CA GLU A 175 -18.65 -0.21 -5.04
C GLU A 175 -18.51 0.15 -6.53
N ALA A 176 -17.79 1.24 -6.83
CA ALA A 176 -17.46 1.67 -8.18
C ALA A 176 -16.43 0.74 -8.89
N GLY A 177 -15.86 -0.23 -8.17
CA GLY A 177 -14.81 -1.10 -8.72
C GLY A 177 -13.50 -0.37 -9.03
N THR A 178 -13.25 0.80 -8.41
CA THR A 178 -11.99 1.53 -8.58
C THR A 178 -10.87 0.91 -7.76
N ILE A 179 -11.19 0.46 -6.55
CA ILE A 179 -10.28 -0.23 -5.63
C ILE A 179 -10.92 -1.48 -5.05
N VAL A 180 -10.08 -2.37 -4.54
CA VAL A 180 -10.52 -3.52 -3.74
C VAL A 180 -9.57 -3.71 -2.56
N LEU A 181 -10.12 -3.86 -1.34
CA LEU A 181 -9.33 -4.22 -0.17
C LEU A 181 -9.24 -5.74 -0.06
N LYS A 182 -8.01 -6.26 0.03
CA LYS A 182 -7.73 -7.69 0.23
C LYS A 182 -6.88 -7.90 1.47
N LYS A 183 -7.07 -9.03 2.14
CA LYS A 183 -6.30 -9.42 3.33
C LYS A 183 -4.88 -9.79 2.96
N ILE A 184 -3.93 -9.30 3.76
CA ILE A 184 -2.54 -9.75 3.78
C ILE A 184 -2.16 -10.18 5.20
N ASP A 185 -1.20 -11.08 5.34
CA ASP A 185 -0.60 -11.37 6.66
C ASP A 185 0.23 -10.17 7.13
N THR A 186 0.13 -9.84 8.42
CA THR A 186 0.87 -8.72 9.02
C THR A 186 2.38 -8.81 8.80
N LYS A 187 2.94 -10.02 8.77
CA LYS A 187 4.38 -10.22 8.52
C LYS A 187 4.80 -9.92 7.09
N GLU A 188 3.86 -9.92 6.16
CA GLU A 188 4.08 -9.68 4.73
C GLU A 188 3.68 -8.26 4.32
N ASN A 189 3.09 -7.47 5.24
CA ASN A 189 2.69 -6.10 4.96
C ASN A 189 3.92 -5.19 4.83
N LEU A 190 4.23 -4.80 3.60
CA LEU A 190 5.37 -3.92 3.31
C LEU A 190 5.18 -2.50 3.87
N ALA A 191 3.94 -2.09 4.18
CA ALA A 191 3.66 -0.77 4.74
C ALA A 191 4.11 -0.62 6.19
N ASP A 192 4.37 -1.71 6.91
CA ASP A 192 4.85 -1.72 8.29
C ASP A 192 6.08 -0.82 8.52
N VAL A 193 7.00 -0.79 7.56
CA VAL A 193 8.23 0.02 7.65
C VAL A 193 7.95 1.52 7.71
N PHE A 194 6.79 1.97 7.26
CA PHE A 194 6.38 3.39 7.24
C PHE A 194 5.60 3.82 8.48
N THR A 195 5.17 2.89 9.31
CA THR A 195 4.29 3.16 10.46
C THR A 195 4.94 2.91 11.81
N LYS A 196 5.82 1.90 11.91
CA LYS A 196 6.39 1.44 13.18
C LYS A 196 7.87 1.09 13.05
N PRO A 197 8.69 1.26 14.13
CA PRO A 197 10.03 0.71 14.16
C PRO A 197 9.93 -0.80 14.23
N LEU A 198 10.58 -1.45 13.27
CA LEU A 198 10.64 -2.90 13.15
C LEU A 198 11.91 -3.44 13.81
N ASP A 199 11.89 -4.72 14.19
CA ASP A 199 13.11 -5.43 14.49
C ASP A 199 13.98 -5.59 13.23
N ARG A 200 15.25 -5.96 13.45
CA ARG A 200 16.24 -6.03 12.36
C ARG A 200 15.86 -7.05 11.28
N HIS A 201 15.27 -8.18 11.67
CA HIS A 201 14.95 -9.24 10.71
C HIS A 201 13.78 -8.85 9.82
N GLN A 202 12.68 -8.35 10.42
CA GLN A 202 11.52 -7.88 9.69
C GLN A 202 11.88 -6.69 8.80
N PHE A 203 12.63 -5.71 9.33
CA PHE A 203 13.10 -4.58 8.54
C PHE A 203 13.91 -5.01 7.31
N ASN A 204 14.92 -5.89 7.50
CA ASN A 204 15.74 -6.38 6.40
C ASN A 204 14.91 -7.19 5.39
N ALA A 205 13.94 -7.98 5.82
CA ALA A 205 13.05 -8.72 4.94
C ALA A 205 12.24 -7.78 4.03
N ILE A 206 11.66 -6.70 4.59
CA ILE A 206 10.93 -5.70 3.79
C ILE A 206 11.88 -4.95 2.85
N VAL A 207 13.01 -4.45 3.36
CA VAL A 207 13.98 -3.68 2.57
C VAL A 207 14.51 -4.51 1.39
N SER A 208 14.79 -5.81 1.59
CA SER A 208 15.25 -6.68 0.49
C SER A 208 14.21 -6.87 -0.63
N ASN A 209 12.94 -6.66 -0.34
CA ASN A 209 11.88 -6.73 -1.34
C ASN A 209 11.76 -5.45 -2.18
N ILE A 210 12.09 -4.28 -1.62
CA ILE A 210 11.86 -2.97 -2.25
C ILE A 210 13.14 -2.23 -2.64
N MET A 211 14.28 -2.64 -2.11
CA MET A 211 15.58 -1.99 -2.33
C MET A 211 16.64 -2.99 -2.82
N THR A 212 17.66 -2.48 -3.47
CA THR A 212 18.83 -3.25 -3.88
C THR A 212 20.12 -2.51 -3.52
N ILE A 213 21.22 -3.24 -3.42
CA ILE A 213 22.54 -2.63 -3.25
C ILE A 213 22.99 -2.16 -4.63
N THR A 214 23.19 -0.86 -4.77
CA THR A 214 23.80 -0.28 -5.98
C THR A 214 25.30 -0.60 -6.00
N PRO A 215 25.86 -0.97 -7.15
CA PRO A 215 27.28 -1.28 -7.28
C PRO A 215 28.20 -0.12 -6.90
#